data_1b6df056529506ef6bd657b9685e6fe3
#
_entry.id   1b6df056529506ef6bd657b9685e6fe3
#
_cell.length_a   1.000
_cell.length_b   1.000
_cell.length_c   1.000
_cell.angle_alpha   90.00
_cell.angle_beta   90.00
_cell.angle_gamma   90.00
#
_symmetry.space_group_name_H-M   'P 1'
#
loop_
_entity.id
_entity.type
_entity.pdbx_description
1 polymer ?
#
loop_
_entity_poly.entity_id
_entity_poly.type
_entity_poly.pdbx_seq_one_letter_code
_entity_poly.pdbx_strand_id
1 'polypeptide(L)'
;MLDFLQEIGDHFADRHTKMESLKLGVPNSFAKRHLPKLLAAYQKSGANLYIKTISNSSDVILKDLIDDTIDIGLVCGDFPYLGDQVCLFQEELYIVAPKTATMDSIEHMPLIETFYNPMVRMIINQWWKSQFGSSPHEKQQVPYFDIAIEMAENGLGICFVFGDDWKIDEEKLQLIPAYDRDGNPVS
;
A
#
# COMPACT_ATOMS: atom_id res chain seq x y z
N MET A 1 -10.09 -12.24 1.60
CA MET A 1 -9.49 -11.83 0.31
C MET A 1 -9.76 -12.81 -0.83
N LEU A 2 -9.61 -14.13 -0.64
CA LEU A 2 -10.01 -15.14 -1.64
C LEU A 2 -11.52 -15.15 -1.87
N ASP A 3 -12.32 -15.09 -0.78
CA ASP A 3 -13.77 -15.00 -0.84
C ASP A 3 -14.25 -13.78 -1.63
N PHE A 4 -13.55 -12.66 -1.51
CA PHE A 4 -13.84 -11.42 -2.23
C PHE A 4 -13.64 -11.56 -3.75
N LEU A 5 -12.57 -12.21 -4.22
CA LEU A 5 -12.41 -12.47 -5.66
C LEU A 5 -13.43 -13.47 -6.18
N GLN A 6 -13.88 -14.39 -5.34
CA GLN A 6 -14.92 -15.32 -5.66
C GLN A 6 -16.29 -14.64 -5.72
N GLU A 7 -16.61 -13.77 -4.75
CA GLU A 7 -17.80 -12.90 -4.78
C GLU A 7 -17.83 -11.96 -5.97
N ILE A 8 -16.68 -11.36 -6.32
CA ILE A 8 -16.55 -10.57 -7.54
C ILE A 8 -16.79 -11.44 -8.77
N GLY A 9 -16.15 -12.59 -8.87
CA GLY A 9 -16.34 -13.52 -9.98
C GLY A 9 -17.81 -13.93 -10.14
N ASP A 10 -18.50 -14.24 -9.06
CA ASP A 10 -19.89 -14.62 -9.02
C ASP A 10 -20.81 -13.44 -9.37
N HIS A 11 -20.53 -12.24 -8.86
CA HIS A 11 -21.32 -11.04 -9.14
C HIS A 11 -21.21 -10.58 -10.61
N PHE A 12 -20.06 -10.75 -11.24
CA PHE A 12 -19.86 -10.46 -12.66
C PHE A 12 -20.33 -11.60 -13.57
N ALA A 13 -20.28 -12.87 -13.14
CA ALA A 13 -20.83 -13.99 -13.88
C ALA A 13 -22.35 -13.87 -14.08
N ASP A 14 -23.05 -13.30 -13.09
CA ASP A 14 -24.51 -13.10 -13.15
C ASP A 14 -24.93 -11.92 -14.05
N ARG A 15 -24.06 -10.92 -14.23
CA ARG A 15 -24.34 -9.70 -15.03
C ARG A 15 -23.93 -9.77 -16.49
N HIS A 16 -22.95 -10.61 -16.84
CA HIS A 16 -22.41 -10.67 -18.21
C HIS A 16 -22.14 -12.10 -18.68
N THR A 17 -23.04 -12.64 -19.47
CA THR A 17 -22.94 -13.96 -20.11
C THR A 17 -21.75 -14.08 -21.12
N LYS A 18 -20.82 -13.11 -21.19
CA LYS A 18 -19.70 -13.06 -22.15
C LYS A 18 -18.46 -12.30 -21.71
N MET A 19 -18.16 -12.19 -20.41
CA MET A 19 -16.87 -11.57 -20.02
C MET A 19 -15.74 -12.59 -20.22
N GLU A 20 -14.91 -12.38 -21.23
CA GLU A 20 -13.70 -13.20 -21.45
C GLU A 20 -12.53 -12.76 -20.56
N SER A 21 -12.54 -11.55 -20.03
CA SER A 21 -11.49 -11.01 -19.17
C SER A 21 -11.98 -9.89 -18.26
N LEU A 22 -11.39 -9.80 -17.06
CA LEU A 22 -11.59 -8.73 -16.07
C LEU A 22 -10.31 -7.89 -15.98
N LYS A 23 -10.42 -6.57 -16.07
CA LYS A 23 -9.30 -5.65 -15.89
C LYS A 23 -9.26 -5.16 -14.46
N LEU A 24 -8.22 -5.56 -13.73
CA LEU A 24 -8.00 -5.25 -12.32
C LEU A 24 -6.86 -4.24 -12.18
N GLY A 25 -7.16 -3.04 -11.70
CA GLY A 25 -6.17 -2.05 -11.28
C GLY A 25 -5.76 -2.25 -9.82
N VAL A 26 -4.46 -2.23 -9.51
CA VAL A 26 -3.94 -2.44 -8.16
C VAL A 26 -2.80 -1.48 -7.83
N PRO A 27 -2.67 -1.01 -6.56
CA PRO A 27 -1.53 -0.20 -6.15
C PRO A 27 -0.22 -0.98 -6.28
N ASN A 28 0.87 -0.27 -6.59
CA ASN A 28 2.19 -0.89 -6.76
C ASN A 28 2.64 -1.66 -5.50
N SER A 29 2.35 -1.16 -4.31
CA SER A 29 2.64 -1.86 -3.04
C SER A 29 1.87 -3.16 -2.91
N PHE A 30 0.57 -3.15 -3.23
CA PHE A 30 -0.28 -4.34 -3.24
C PHE A 30 0.19 -5.35 -4.30
N ALA A 31 0.49 -4.86 -5.51
CA ALA A 31 0.99 -5.71 -6.59
C ALA A 31 2.24 -6.48 -6.17
N LYS A 32 3.17 -5.84 -5.50
CA LYS A 32 4.42 -6.46 -5.05
C LYS A 32 4.21 -7.51 -3.95
N ARG A 33 3.36 -7.20 -2.97
CA ARG A 33 3.22 -8.02 -1.76
C ARG A 33 2.19 -9.14 -1.90
N HIS A 34 1.05 -8.85 -2.52
CA HIS A 34 -0.14 -9.68 -2.46
C HIS A 34 -0.59 -10.26 -3.81
N LEU A 35 -0.45 -9.50 -4.91
CA LEU A 35 -1.03 -9.87 -6.21
C LEU A 35 -0.60 -11.25 -6.72
N PRO A 36 0.69 -11.66 -6.67
CA PRO A 36 1.09 -12.97 -7.17
C PRO A 36 0.43 -14.12 -6.41
N LYS A 37 0.31 -14.01 -5.09
CA LYS A 37 -0.35 -15.03 -4.25
C LYS A 37 -1.85 -15.06 -4.51
N LEU A 38 -2.46 -13.89 -4.68
CA LEU A 38 -3.87 -13.74 -4.95
C LEU A 38 -4.25 -14.39 -6.30
N LEU A 39 -3.52 -14.07 -7.38
CA LEU A 39 -3.76 -14.65 -8.69
C LEU A 39 -3.49 -16.17 -8.73
N ALA A 40 -2.46 -16.65 -8.03
CA ALA A 40 -2.19 -18.08 -7.92
C ALA A 40 -3.32 -18.83 -7.18
N ALA A 41 -3.87 -18.23 -6.13
CA ALA A 41 -5.00 -18.80 -5.41
C ALA A 41 -6.29 -18.78 -6.25
N TYR A 42 -6.56 -17.69 -6.95
CA TYR A 42 -7.66 -17.56 -7.89
C TYR A 42 -7.59 -18.64 -8.99
N GLN A 43 -6.42 -18.84 -9.58
CA GLN A 43 -6.22 -19.86 -10.61
C GLN A 43 -6.48 -21.29 -10.09
N LYS A 44 -6.10 -21.58 -8.83
CA LYS A 44 -6.36 -22.87 -8.19
C LYS A 44 -7.82 -23.13 -7.84
N SER A 45 -8.63 -22.09 -7.71
CA SER A 45 -10.07 -22.23 -7.43
C SER A 45 -10.88 -22.76 -8.61
N GLY A 46 -10.27 -22.92 -9.78
CA GLY A 46 -10.95 -23.39 -10.99
C GLY A 46 -11.73 -22.30 -11.71
N ALA A 47 -11.58 -21.04 -11.31
CA ALA A 47 -12.23 -19.90 -11.95
C ALA A 47 -11.69 -19.73 -13.38
N ASN A 48 -12.59 -19.48 -14.34
CA ASN A 48 -12.29 -19.44 -15.77
C ASN A 48 -12.13 -18.02 -16.32
N LEU A 49 -12.31 -16.98 -15.49
CA LEU A 49 -12.20 -15.61 -15.95
C LEU A 49 -10.72 -15.20 -16.04
N TYR A 50 -10.29 -14.69 -17.19
CA TYR A 50 -8.94 -14.19 -17.34
C TYR A 50 -8.81 -12.80 -16.70
N ILE A 51 -7.92 -12.65 -15.73
CA ILE A 51 -7.66 -11.37 -15.04
C ILE A 51 -6.48 -10.66 -15.70
N LYS A 52 -6.77 -9.51 -16.31
CA LYS A 52 -5.74 -8.56 -16.78
C LYS A 52 -5.44 -7.58 -15.67
N THR A 53 -4.18 -7.51 -15.24
CA THR A 53 -3.79 -6.61 -14.14
C THR A 53 -3.02 -5.40 -14.65
N ILE A 54 -3.32 -4.24 -14.06
CA ILE A 54 -2.61 -2.98 -14.25
C ILE A 54 -2.16 -2.51 -12.87
N SER A 55 -0.88 -2.15 -12.73
CA SER A 55 -0.36 -1.64 -11.47
C SER A 55 0.09 -0.19 -11.62
N ASN A 56 -0.39 0.67 -10.69
CA ASN A 56 -0.07 2.09 -10.68
C ASN A 56 -0.26 2.67 -9.27
N SER A 57 -0.21 3.99 -9.11
CA SER A 57 -0.64 4.69 -7.88
C SER A 57 -2.17 4.68 -7.75
N SER A 58 -2.67 4.78 -6.51
CA SER A 58 -4.12 4.72 -6.23
C SER A 58 -4.93 5.80 -6.95
N ASP A 59 -4.38 6.99 -7.12
CA ASP A 59 -5.01 8.10 -7.85
C ASP A 59 -5.16 7.81 -9.34
N VAL A 60 -4.17 7.18 -9.95
CA VAL A 60 -4.24 6.74 -11.36
C VAL A 60 -5.23 5.59 -11.51
N ILE A 61 -5.21 4.60 -10.60
CA ILE A 61 -6.18 3.50 -10.60
C ILE A 61 -7.62 4.03 -10.49
N LEU A 62 -7.86 4.99 -9.58
CA LEU A 62 -9.17 5.62 -9.43
C LEU A 62 -9.60 6.34 -10.72
N LYS A 63 -8.68 7.06 -11.34
CA LYS A 63 -8.94 7.72 -12.64
C LYS A 63 -9.28 6.69 -13.71
N ASP A 64 -8.49 5.62 -13.83
CA ASP A 64 -8.73 4.55 -14.81
C ASP A 64 -10.10 3.88 -14.61
N LEU A 65 -10.55 3.76 -13.34
CA LEU A 65 -11.87 3.24 -13.00
C LEU A 65 -12.98 4.22 -13.41
N ILE A 66 -12.81 5.53 -13.16
CA ILE A 66 -13.78 6.57 -13.57
C ILE A 66 -13.87 6.68 -15.10
N ASP A 67 -12.76 6.48 -15.79
CA ASP A 67 -12.68 6.53 -17.27
C ASP A 67 -13.11 5.20 -17.93
N ASP A 68 -13.64 4.22 -17.17
CA ASP A 68 -14.05 2.89 -17.63
C ASP A 68 -12.94 2.11 -18.34
N THR A 69 -11.68 2.41 -18.07
CA THR A 69 -10.52 1.71 -18.65
C THR A 69 -10.18 0.42 -17.91
N ILE A 70 -10.61 0.31 -16.65
CA ILE A 70 -10.57 -0.89 -15.80
C ILE A 70 -11.95 -1.19 -15.23
N ASP A 71 -12.18 -2.45 -14.86
CA ASP A 71 -13.47 -2.92 -14.33
C ASP A 71 -13.50 -2.85 -12.80
N ILE A 72 -12.35 -3.09 -12.15
CA ILE A 72 -12.19 -3.04 -10.69
C ILE A 72 -10.88 -2.33 -10.36
N GLY A 73 -10.94 -1.43 -9.38
CA GLY A 73 -9.78 -0.75 -8.83
C GLY A 73 -9.59 -1.05 -7.34
N LEU A 74 -8.43 -1.57 -6.96
CA LEU A 74 -7.99 -1.52 -5.56
C LEU A 74 -7.29 -0.18 -5.33
N VAL A 75 -7.57 0.46 -4.22
CA VAL A 75 -6.94 1.73 -3.84
C VAL A 75 -6.55 1.70 -2.36
N CYS A 76 -5.48 2.38 -2.02
CA CYS A 76 -5.06 2.57 -0.64
C CYS A 76 -5.51 3.96 -0.19
N GLY A 77 -6.36 4.01 0.84
CA GLY A 77 -6.96 5.22 1.38
C GLY A 77 -8.44 5.36 1.01
N ASP A 78 -9.08 6.36 1.59
CA ASP A 78 -10.48 6.68 1.36
C ASP A 78 -10.58 7.72 0.23
N PHE A 79 -11.18 7.33 -0.88
CA PHE A 79 -11.35 8.18 -2.05
C PHE A 79 -12.84 8.42 -2.33
N PRO A 80 -13.24 9.66 -2.68
CA PRO A 80 -14.60 9.92 -3.11
C PRO A 80 -14.86 9.21 -4.46
N TYR A 81 -15.76 8.24 -4.44
CA TYR A 81 -16.19 7.49 -5.62
C TYR A 81 -17.70 7.24 -5.54
N LEU A 82 -18.43 7.39 -6.65
CA LEU A 82 -19.88 7.26 -6.68
C LEU A 82 -20.37 5.81 -6.87
N GLY A 83 -19.48 4.90 -7.22
CA GLY A 83 -19.81 3.48 -7.39
C GLY A 83 -19.71 2.68 -6.08
N ASP A 84 -19.84 1.37 -6.20
CA ASP A 84 -19.75 0.45 -5.07
C ASP A 84 -18.31 0.43 -4.52
N GLN A 85 -18.19 0.54 -3.20
CA GLN A 85 -16.93 0.50 -2.49
C GLN A 85 -17.00 -0.50 -1.33
N VAL A 86 -15.95 -1.29 -1.17
CA VAL A 86 -15.81 -2.25 -0.07
C VAL A 86 -14.43 -2.11 0.55
N CYS A 87 -14.36 -1.90 1.87
CA CYS A 87 -13.11 -1.97 2.60
C CYS A 87 -12.69 -3.45 2.73
N LEU A 88 -11.55 -3.80 2.14
CA LEU A 88 -11.04 -5.17 2.16
C LEU A 88 -10.30 -5.49 3.46
N PHE A 89 -9.47 -4.58 3.91
CA PHE A 89 -8.68 -4.67 5.14
C PHE A 89 -8.07 -3.30 5.46
N GLN A 90 -7.61 -3.15 6.68
CA GLN A 90 -6.83 -2.00 7.14
C GLN A 90 -5.41 -2.44 7.39
N GLU A 91 -4.46 -1.57 7.10
CA GLU A 91 -3.03 -1.78 7.38
C GLU A 91 -2.54 -0.68 8.31
N GLU A 92 -1.74 -1.07 9.28
CA GLU A 92 -1.08 -0.14 10.19
C GLU A 92 0.17 0.46 9.55
N LEU A 93 0.51 1.66 9.99
CA LEU A 93 1.72 2.37 9.55
C LEU A 93 2.94 1.88 10.33
N TYR A 94 4.03 1.59 9.62
CA TYR A 94 5.31 1.20 10.18
C TYR A 94 6.42 2.11 9.68
N ILE A 95 7.44 2.29 10.53
CA ILE A 95 8.71 2.92 10.18
C ILE A 95 9.70 1.81 9.87
N VAL A 96 10.31 1.83 8.70
CA VAL A 96 11.48 1.02 8.37
C VAL A 96 12.71 1.81 8.76
N ALA A 97 13.45 1.33 9.74
CA ALA A 97 14.60 2.04 10.29
C ALA A 97 15.76 1.06 10.55
N PRO A 98 17.02 1.56 10.64
CA PRO A 98 18.14 0.74 11.07
C PRO A 98 17.84 0.01 12.40
N LYS A 99 18.33 -1.21 12.56
CA LYS A 99 18.10 -2.05 13.73
C LYS A 99 18.45 -1.36 15.07
N THR A 100 19.41 -0.45 15.02
CA THR A 100 19.89 0.30 16.19
C THR A 100 19.15 1.62 16.40
N ALA A 101 18.21 1.97 15.53
CA ALA A 101 17.48 3.24 15.62
C ALA A 101 16.54 3.23 16.84
N THR A 102 16.50 4.35 17.52
CA THR A 102 15.54 4.68 18.59
C THR A 102 14.65 5.82 18.11
N MET A 103 13.52 6.07 18.78
CA MET A 103 12.64 7.19 18.41
C MET A 103 13.37 8.53 18.43
N ASP A 104 14.27 8.75 19.40
CA ASP A 104 15.07 9.98 19.49
C ASP A 104 16.02 10.13 18.28
N SER A 105 16.60 9.02 17.79
CA SER A 105 17.49 9.06 16.63
C SER A 105 16.73 9.22 15.32
N ILE A 106 15.51 8.69 15.23
CA ILE A 106 14.64 8.77 14.05
C ILE A 106 14.32 10.23 13.69
N GLU A 107 14.09 11.10 14.67
CA GLU A 107 13.83 12.52 14.47
C GLU A 107 14.90 13.20 13.61
N HIS A 108 16.15 12.75 13.74
CA HIS A 108 17.33 13.35 13.10
C HIS A 108 17.75 12.62 11.81
N MET A 109 17.08 11.52 11.44
CA MET A 109 17.38 10.78 10.23
C MET A 109 16.67 11.37 9.01
N PRO A 110 17.30 11.35 7.83
CA PRO A 110 16.62 11.71 6.59
C PRO A 110 15.39 10.84 6.35
N LEU A 111 14.28 11.46 5.95
CA LEU A 111 13.08 10.75 5.53
C LEU A 111 13.15 10.42 4.04
N ILE A 112 13.07 9.14 3.70
CA ILE A 112 12.99 8.64 2.33
C ILE A 112 11.52 8.45 2.01
N GLU A 113 10.94 9.39 1.27
CA GLU A 113 9.54 9.37 0.84
C GLU A 113 9.39 8.58 -0.46
N THR A 114 8.36 7.78 -0.57
CA THR A 114 7.89 7.27 -1.86
C THR A 114 6.85 8.24 -2.44
N PHE A 115 6.37 7.98 -3.67
CA PHE A 115 5.27 8.76 -4.25
C PHE A 115 3.95 8.39 -3.57
N TYR A 116 3.81 8.79 -2.30
CA TYR A 116 2.55 8.62 -1.57
C TYR A 116 1.44 9.46 -2.20
N ASN A 117 0.23 8.93 -2.18
CA ASN A 117 -0.93 9.77 -2.44
C ASN A 117 -1.04 10.88 -1.35
N PRO A 118 -1.77 11.97 -1.61
CA PRO A 118 -1.85 13.10 -0.68
C PRO A 118 -2.35 12.72 0.72
N MET A 119 -3.27 11.74 0.82
CA MET A 119 -3.81 11.27 2.10
C MET A 119 -2.74 10.56 2.93
N VAL A 120 -2.02 9.61 2.34
CA VAL A 120 -0.91 8.90 3.02
C VAL A 120 0.15 9.89 3.47
N ARG A 121 0.50 10.87 2.63
CA ARG A 121 1.46 11.93 3.00
C ARG A 121 0.95 12.76 4.17
N MET A 122 -0.34 13.06 4.22
CA MET A 122 -0.94 13.78 5.33
C MET A 122 -0.86 12.98 6.64
N ILE A 123 -1.18 11.68 6.62
CA ILE A 123 -1.09 10.79 7.77
C ILE A 123 0.34 10.77 8.33
N ILE A 124 1.34 10.56 7.47
CA ILE A 124 2.75 10.53 7.86
C ILE A 124 3.18 11.88 8.46
N ASN A 125 2.84 13.01 7.82
CA ASN A 125 3.18 14.33 8.31
C ASN A 125 2.50 14.66 9.65
N GLN A 126 1.24 14.27 9.83
CA GLN A 126 0.51 14.45 11.10
C GLN A 126 1.15 13.62 12.21
N TRP A 127 1.44 12.35 11.92
CA TRP A 127 2.13 11.48 12.87
C TRP A 127 3.49 12.07 13.27
N TRP A 128 4.33 12.43 12.29
CA TRP A 128 5.65 13.01 12.54
C TRP A 128 5.56 14.25 13.43
N LYS A 129 4.68 15.18 13.08
CA LYS A 129 4.45 16.39 13.86
C LYS A 129 3.94 16.09 15.27
N SER A 130 3.12 15.06 15.43
CA SER A 130 2.64 14.65 16.76
C SER A 130 3.74 14.09 17.63
N GLN A 131 4.68 13.35 17.07
CA GLN A 131 5.78 12.74 17.82
C GLN A 131 6.88 13.74 18.15
N PHE A 132 7.31 14.53 17.18
CA PHE A 132 8.52 15.35 17.26
C PHE A 132 8.26 16.87 17.30
N GLY A 133 7.04 17.32 17.08
CA GLY A 133 6.70 18.75 17.10
C GLY A 133 7.17 19.55 15.89
N SER A 134 7.98 18.96 15.02
CA SER A 134 8.59 19.55 13.82
C SER A 134 8.20 18.79 12.55
N SER A 135 8.68 19.24 11.40
CA SER A 135 8.68 18.46 10.16
C SER A 135 10.03 17.78 9.97
N PRO A 136 10.14 16.69 9.20
CA PRO A 136 11.43 16.09 8.86
C PRO A 136 12.39 17.12 8.26
N HIS A 137 13.63 17.14 8.76
CA HIS A 137 14.64 18.13 8.35
C HIS A 137 15.14 17.90 6.93
N GLU A 138 15.35 16.64 6.55
CA GLU A 138 15.83 16.24 5.25
C GLU A 138 14.87 15.22 4.64
N LYS A 139 14.61 15.36 3.34
CA LYS A 139 13.74 14.48 2.59
C LYS A 139 14.39 14.06 1.29
N GLN A 140 14.35 12.76 1.00
CA GLN A 140 14.68 12.20 -0.29
C GLN A 140 13.41 11.58 -0.89
N GLN A 141 13.27 11.57 -2.20
CA GLN A 141 12.10 11.04 -2.86
C GLN A 141 12.49 9.99 -3.89
N VAL A 142 11.87 8.81 -3.78
CA VAL A 142 12.07 7.68 -4.68
C VAL A 142 10.74 7.11 -5.16
N PRO A 143 10.68 6.47 -6.34
CA PRO A 143 9.41 6.04 -6.90
C PRO A 143 8.80 4.82 -6.20
N TYR A 144 9.61 3.94 -5.59
CA TYR A 144 9.15 2.64 -5.11
C TYR A 144 9.62 2.35 -3.68
N PHE A 145 8.80 1.63 -2.93
CA PHE A 145 9.08 1.25 -1.54
C PHE A 145 10.34 0.38 -1.39
N ASP A 146 10.62 -0.52 -2.34
CA ASP A 146 11.82 -1.35 -2.31
C ASP A 146 13.10 -0.53 -2.39
N ILE A 147 13.12 0.52 -3.21
CA ILE A 147 14.24 1.45 -3.27
C ILE A 147 14.39 2.18 -1.93
N ALA A 148 13.27 2.64 -1.34
CA ALA A 148 13.31 3.31 -0.04
C ALA A 148 13.82 2.38 1.07
N ILE A 149 13.38 1.12 1.09
CA ILE A 149 13.83 0.10 2.04
C ILE A 149 15.33 -0.19 1.84
N GLU A 150 15.79 -0.37 0.60
CA GLU A 150 17.20 -0.61 0.30
C GLU A 150 18.08 0.58 0.69
N MET A 151 17.59 1.82 0.52
CA MET A 151 18.29 3.00 1.00
C MET A 151 18.39 3.04 2.53
N ALA A 152 17.31 2.68 3.24
CA ALA A 152 17.32 2.56 4.70
C ALA A 152 18.30 1.46 5.16
N GLU A 153 18.36 0.34 4.45
CA GLU A 153 19.29 -0.75 4.69
C GLU A 153 20.76 -0.34 4.55
N ASN A 154 21.03 0.62 3.67
CA ASN A 154 22.35 1.23 3.48
C ASN A 154 22.62 2.45 4.40
N GLY A 155 21.74 2.68 5.38
CA GLY A 155 21.93 3.75 6.38
C GLY A 155 21.66 5.15 5.87
N LEU A 156 20.94 5.31 4.74
CA LEU A 156 20.66 6.61 4.13
C LEU A 156 19.46 7.34 4.73
N GLY A 157 18.76 6.71 5.67
CA GLY A 157 17.61 7.30 6.34
C GLY A 157 16.57 6.25 6.77
N ILE A 158 15.35 6.69 6.91
CA ILE A 158 14.19 5.87 7.26
C ILE A 158 13.09 6.04 6.21
N CYS A 159 12.17 5.08 6.12
CA CYS A 159 10.97 5.25 5.32
C CYS A 159 9.73 4.72 6.04
N PHE A 160 8.55 5.08 5.54
CA PHE A 160 7.27 4.59 6.05
C PHE A 160 6.65 3.60 5.08
N VAL A 161 6.04 2.56 5.63
CA VAL A 161 5.31 1.53 4.89
C VAL A 161 3.99 1.21 5.61
N PHE A 162 2.99 0.73 4.87
CA PHE A 162 1.79 0.14 5.46
C PHE A 162 1.91 -1.38 5.44
N GLY A 163 1.49 -2.02 6.55
CA GLY A 163 1.58 -3.46 6.77
C GLY A 163 2.96 -3.91 7.25
N ASP A 164 3.00 -5.06 7.89
CA ASP A 164 4.19 -5.66 8.51
C ASP A 164 4.86 -6.77 7.68
N ASP A 165 4.28 -7.11 6.54
CA ASP A 165 4.74 -8.23 5.69
C ASP A 165 5.77 -7.83 4.61
N TRP A 166 6.41 -6.68 4.78
CA TRP A 166 7.51 -6.25 3.92
C TRP A 166 8.76 -7.11 4.16
N LYS A 167 9.38 -7.54 3.05
CA LYS A 167 10.66 -8.24 3.13
C LYS A 167 11.75 -7.21 3.39
N ILE A 168 12.31 -7.26 4.58
CA ILE A 168 13.45 -6.46 5.02
C ILE A 168 14.58 -7.40 5.47
N ASP A 169 15.82 -6.91 5.46
CA ASP A 169 16.93 -7.57 6.13
C ASP A 169 16.85 -7.33 7.64
N GLU A 170 16.29 -8.29 8.38
CA GLU A 170 16.07 -8.19 9.83
C GLU A 170 17.39 -8.12 10.64
N GLU A 171 18.54 -8.40 10.05
CA GLU A 171 19.83 -8.17 10.69
C GLU A 171 20.20 -6.68 10.70
N LYS A 172 19.77 -5.93 9.70
CA LYS A 172 20.09 -4.51 9.50
C LYS A 172 18.94 -3.56 9.86
N LEU A 173 17.71 -3.98 9.61
CA LEU A 173 16.49 -3.15 9.72
C LEU A 173 15.52 -3.69 10.76
N GLN A 174 14.63 -2.84 11.18
CA GLN A 174 13.45 -3.16 11.97
C GLN A 174 12.22 -2.42 11.46
N LEU A 175 11.05 -3.03 11.68
CA LEU A 175 9.74 -2.40 11.50
C LEU A 175 9.27 -1.92 12.87
N ILE A 176 9.09 -0.61 13.01
CA ILE A 176 8.60 0.01 14.24
C ILE A 176 7.16 0.46 13.97
N PRO A 177 6.16 -0.07 14.67
CA PRO A 177 4.78 0.37 14.50
C PRO A 177 4.63 1.84 14.90
N ALA A 178 3.90 2.60 14.09
CA ALA A 178 3.60 4.00 14.38
C ALA A 178 2.32 4.10 15.22
N TYR A 179 2.45 4.65 16.42
CA TYR A 179 1.31 4.89 17.33
C TYR A 179 0.98 6.38 17.39
N ASP A 180 -0.29 6.69 17.56
CA ASP A 180 -0.74 8.03 17.91
C ASP A 180 -0.41 8.38 19.38
N ARG A 181 -0.79 9.59 19.83
CA ARG A 181 -0.53 10.03 21.22
C ARG A 181 -1.34 9.27 22.28
N ASP A 182 -2.42 8.65 21.86
CA ASP A 182 -3.31 7.86 22.72
C ASP A 182 -2.90 6.38 22.75
N GLY A 183 -1.85 6.02 22.00
CA GLY A 183 -1.31 4.66 21.93
C GLY A 183 -2.05 3.75 20.96
N ASN A 184 -2.88 4.30 20.05
CA ASN A 184 -3.53 3.51 19.01
C ASN A 184 -2.63 3.41 17.78
N PRO A 185 -2.64 2.25 17.07
CA PRO A 185 -1.94 2.14 15.81
C PRO A 185 -2.48 3.15 14.78
N VAL A 186 -1.59 3.75 14.03
CA VAL A 186 -1.96 4.63 12.91
C VAL A 186 -2.26 3.78 11.68
N SER A 187 -3.40 3.97 11.06
CA SER A 187 -3.85 3.21 9.87
C SER A 187 -4.50 4.11 8.82
#